data_7b84707492b703a2feec797ae760e2d8
#
_entry.id   7b84707492b703a2feec797ae760e2d8
#
_cell.length_a   1.000
_cell.length_b   1.000
_cell.length_c   1.000
_cell.angle_alpha   90.00
_cell.angle_beta   90.00
_cell.angle_gamma   90.00
#
_symmetry.space_group_name_H-M   'P 1'
#
loop_
_entity.id
_entity.type
_entity.pdbx_description
1 polymer ?
#
loop_
_entity_poly.entity_id
_entity_poly.type
_entity_poly.pdbx_seq_one_letter_code
_entity_poly.pdbx_strand_id
1 'polypeptide(L)'
;MTIIPNFSLKKHNTFGIEAKAKQFVAVHSVPDLKAVLQENPTEKKFILGGGSNMLLTQDIDALVIHVDLKGKKIIQQDADFVWVESQAGENWHEFVLWTINQDFGGLENMSLIPGNVGTTPVQNIGAYGTEIKDTFIS
;
A
#
# COMPACT_ATOMS: atom_id res chain seq x y z
N MET A 1 7.21 15.94 9.96
CA MET A 1 7.44 14.50 9.73
C MET A 1 8.72 14.10 10.43
N THR A 2 8.78 12.94 11.11
CA THR A 2 9.93 12.58 11.95
C THR A 2 10.50 11.24 11.48
N ILE A 3 11.82 11.22 11.20
CA ILE A 3 12.56 9.99 10.92
C ILE A 3 12.99 9.37 12.26
N ILE A 4 12.65 8.12 12.47
CA ILE A 4 12.89 7.38 13.71
C ILE A 4 14.04 6.38 13.49
N PRO A 5 15.17 6.48 14.21
CA PRO A 5 16.25 5.51 14.09
C PRO A 5 15.94 4.21 14.82
N ASN A 6 16.53 3.09 14.35
CA ASN A 6 16.43 1.76 14.98
C ASN A 6 14.98 1.30 15.26
N PHE A 7 14.09 1.57 14.33
CA PHE A 7 12.66 1.31 14.49
C PHE A 7 12.32 -0.17 14.29
N SER A 8 11.53 -0.75 15.24
CA SER A 8 11.04 -2.12 15.13
C SER A 8 9.96 -2.25 14.06
N LEU A 9 10.16 -3.17 13.12
CA LEU A 9 9.20 -3.50 12.06
C LEU A 9 8.24 -4.63 12.43
N LYS A 10 8.27 -5.11 13.68
CA LYS A 10 7.44 -6.24 14.14
C LYS A 10 5.95 -6.06 13.86
N LYS A 11 5.44 -4.84 14.02
CA LYS A 11 4.03 -4.49 13.75
C LYS A 11 3.76 -4.12 12.29
N HIS A 12 4.79 -4.11 11.45
CA HIS A 12 4.73 -3.70 10.05
C HIS A 12 5.04 -4.86 9.08
N ASN A 13 4.96 -6.10 9.55
CA ASN A 13 4.99 -7.30 8.72
C ASN A 13 4.02 -8.34 9.28
N THR A 14 3.39 -9.08 8.38
CA THR A 14 2.33 -10.04 8.74
C THR A 14 2.84 -11.21 9.60
N PHE A 15 4.11 -11.61 9.43
CA PHE A 15 4.70 -12.69 10.22
C PHE A 15 5.09 -12.26 11.65
N GLY A 16 5.00 -10.96 11.99
CA GLY A 16 5.38 -10.46 13.31
C GLY A 16 6.85 -10.64 13.63
N ILE A 17 7.70 -10.72 12.61
CA ILE A 17 9.14 -10.91 12.78
C ILE A 17 9.74 -9.63 13.37
N GLU A 18 10.55 -9.80 14.44
CA GLU A 18 11.33 -8.72 15.00
C GLU A 18 12.56 -8.46 14.12
N ALA A 19 12.46 -7.42 13.31
CA ALA A 19 13.54 -6.85 12.54
C ALA A 19 13.51 -5.34 12.70
N LYS A 20 14.66 -4.67 12.63
CA LYS A 20 14.75 -3.22 12.77
C LYS A 20 15.05 -2.55 11.44
N ALA A 21 14.46 -1.40 11.24
CA ALA A 21 14.88 -0.46 10.21
C ALA A 21 15.97 0.44 10.79
N LYS A 22 17.06 0.68 10.05
CA LYS A 22 18.09 1.69 10.42
C LYS A 22 17.45 3.04 10.66
N GLN A 23 16.52 3.43 9.75
CA GLN A 23 15.69 4.61 9.85
C GLN A 23 14.29 4.28 9.33
N PHE A 24 13.27 4.89 9.90
CA PHE A 24 11.87 4.69 9.51
C PHE A 24 11.13 6.02 9.45
N VAL A 25 10.28 6.16 8.46
CA VAL A 25 9.35 7.28 8.35
C VAL A 25 8.04 6.80 7.76
N ALA A 26 6.91 7.20 8.36
CA ALA A 26 5.59 7.06 7.75
C ALA A 26 5.25 8.33 6.96
N VAL A 27 4.75 8.16 5.74
CA VAL A 27 4.30 9.25 4.88
C VAL A 27 2.79 9.17 4.69
N HIS A 28 2.09 10.25 4.97
CA HIS A 28 0.63 10.34 4.94
C HIS A 28 0.12 11.20 3.78
N SER A 29 1.03 11.80 3.02
CA SER A 29 0.69 12.63 1.85
C SER A 29 1.77 12.56 0.77
N VAL A 30 1.41 12.91 -0.46
CA VAL A 30 2.38 13.04 -1.57
C VAL A 30 3.44 14.12 -1.30
N PRO A 31 3.10 15.29 -0.73
CA PRO A 31 4.11 16.26 -0.30
C PRO A 31 5.11 15.68 0.71
N ASP A 32 4.66 14.91 1.71
CA ASP A 32 5.56 14.25 2.68
C ASP A 32 6.54 13.30 1.97
N LEU A 33 6.02 12.47 1.06
CA LEU A 33 6.87 11.54 0.29
C LEU A 33 7.93 12.30 -0.52
N LYS A 34 7.53 13.38 -1.20
CA LYS A 34 8.47 14.23 -1.97
C LYS A 34 9.54 14.83 -1.07
N ALA A 35 9.16 15.37 0.09
CA ALA A 35 10.08 15.93 1.05
C ALA A 35 11.11 14.90 1.55
N VAL A 36 10.64 13.70 1.96
CA VAL A 36 11.54 12.60 2.38
C VAL A 36 12.55 12.26 1.30
N LEU A 37 12.10 12.12 0.05
CA LEU A 37 12.99 11.75 -1.06
C LEU A 37 14.01 12.85 -1.38
N GLN A 38 13.63 14.12 -1.28
CA GLN A 38 14.49 15.26 -1.53
C GLN A 38 15.53 15.49 -0.41
N GLU A 39 15.11 15.32 0.85
CA GLU A 39 15.98 15.51 2.01
C GLU A 39 16.98 14.37 2.22
N ASN A 40 16.72 13.19 1.64
CA ASN A 40 17.56 12.00 1.77
C ASN A 40 17.98 11.43 0.40
N PRO A 41 18.65 12.18 -0.47
CA PRO A 41 18.90 11.78 -1.85
C PRO A 41 19.84 10.58 -1.98
N THR A 42 20.79 10.41 -1.08
CA THR A 42 21.84 9.36 -1.12
C THR A 42 21.52 8.14 -0.28
N GLU A 43 20.55 8.23 0.63
CA GLU A 43 20.18 7.11 1.49
C GLU A 43 19.57 5.96 0.68
N LYS A 44 19.97 4.73 1.01
CA LYS A 44 19.28 3.54 0.51
C LYS A 44 17.85 3.54 1.03
N LYS A 45 16.89 3.36 0.14
CA LYS A 45 15.47 3.40 0.47
C LYS A 45 14.83 2.02 0.37
N PHE A 46 13.92 1.74 1.28
CA PHE A 46 13.08 0.56 1.27
C PHE A 46 11.62 1.00 1.39
N ILE A 47 10.82 0.78 0.36
CA ILE A 47 9.41 1.17 0.35
C ILE A 47 8.60 0.06 1.01
N LEU A 48 7.82 0.42 2.02
CA LEU A 48 6.98 -0.49 2.79
C LEU A 48 5.50 -0.12 2.62
N GLY A 49 4.72 -1.07 2.13
CA GLY A 49 3.24 -1.03 2.14
C GLY A 49 2.68 -1.72 3.38
N GLY A 50 1.75 -2.64 3.19
CA GLY A 50 1.14 -3.41 4.29
C GLY A 50 2.04 -4.49 4.90
N GLY A 51 3.20 -4.79 4.33
CA GLY A 51 4.13 -5.80 4.85
C GLY A 51 3.62 -7.23 4.78
N SER A 52 2.66 -7.52 3.91
CA SER A 52 2.00 -8.82 3.83
C SER A 52 2.67 -9.83 2.87
N ASN A 53 3.55 -9.36 1.98
CA ASN A 53 4.25 -10.21 1.02
C ASN A 53 5.75 -10.05 1.13
N MET A 54 6.26 -10.14 2.36
CA MET A 54 7.68 -10.02 2.65
C MET A 54 8.09 -10.90 3.83
N LEU A 55 9.27 -11.48 3.73
CA LEU A 55 9.92 -12.20 4.82
C LEU A 55 11.17 -11.44 5.25
N LEU A 56 11.13 -10.86 6.45
CA LEU A 56 12.26 -10.14 7.02
C LEU A 56 13.23 -11.15 7.67
N THR A 57 14.34 -11.44 7.01
CA THR A 57 15.35 -12.40 7.50
C THR A 57 16.47 -11.73 8.30
N GLN A 58 16.54 -10.40 8.27
CA GLN A 58 17.53 -9.57 8.95
C GLN A 58 17.03 -8.14 9.11
N ASP A 59 17.76 -7.33 9.87
CA ASP A 59 17.53 -5.89 9.96
C ASP A 59 17.72 -5.21 8.60
N ILE A 60 16.98 -4.11 8.36
CA ILE A 60 17.02 -3.35 7.11
C ILE A 60 17.98 -2.17 7.27
N ASP A 61 19.16 -2.25 6.65
CA ASP A 61 20.12 -1.13 6.57
C ASP A 61 19.70 -0.12 5.47
N ALA A 62 18.57 0.55 5.71
CA ALA A 62 18.01 1.54 4.80
C ALA A 62 17.08 2.53 5.54
N LEU A 63 16.70 3.60 4.87
CA LEU A 63 15.55 4.40 5.24
C LEU A 63 14.28 3.66 4.75
N VAL A 64 13.53 3.10 5.68
CA VAL A 64 12.23 2.48 5.41
C VAL A 64 11.18 3.59 5.33
N ILE A 65 10.54 3.71 4.18
CA ILE A 65 9.45 4.64 3.92
C ILE A 65 8.14 3.86 3.91
N HIS A 66 7.37 3.97 4.99
CA HIS A 66 6.04 3.36 5.10
C HIS A 66 5.01 4.24 4.42
N VAL A 67 4.41 3.73 3.35
CA VAL A 67 3.40 4.45 2.56
C VAL A 67 2.03 4.25 3.20
N ASP A 68 1.57 5.26 3.93
CA ASP A 68 0.27 5.27 4.64
C ASP A 68 -0.65 6.40 4.13
N LEU A 69 -0.65 6.60 2.81
CA LEU A 69 -1.54 7.56 2.14
C LEU A 69 -2.97 7.00 2.15
N LYS A 70 -3.91 7.75 2.71
CA LYS A 70 -5.32 7.35 2.83
C LYS A 70 -6.24 8.24 1.99
N GLY A 71 -7.33 7.64 1.55
CA GLY A 71 -8.40 8.30 0.80
C GLY A 71 -8.86 7.48 -0.39
N LYS A 72 -10.14 7.52 -0.65
CA LYS A 72 -10.79 6.90 -1.81
C LYS A 72 -11.97 7.76 -2.24
N LYS A 73 -12.19 7.84 -3.54
CA LYS A 73 -13.26 8.67 -4.11
C LYS A 73 -13.69 8.16 -5.48
N ILE A 74 -14.92 8.43 -5.84
CA ILE A 74 -15.41 8.27 -7.20
C ILE A 74 -14.94 9.49 -8.00
N ILE A 75 -14.28 9.27 -9.13
CA ILE A 75 -13.78 10.34 -10.01
C ILE A 75 -14.65 10.52 -11.24
N GLN A 76 -15.31 9.44 -11.68
CA GLN A 76 -16.22 9.45 -12.83
C GLN A 76 -17.19 8.28 -12.71
N GLN A 77 -18.37 8.45 -13.29
CA GLN A 77 -19.37 7.38 -13.43
C GLN A 77 -20.21 7.62 -14.68
N ASP A 78 -20.55 6.55 -15.38
CA ASP A 78 -21.55 6.53 -16.46
C ASP A 78 -22.59 5.42 -16.22
N ALA A 79 -23.31 5.00 -17.27
CA ALA A 79 -24.35 3.99 -17.14
C ALA A 79 -23.79 2.57 -16.87
N ASP A 80 -22.58 2.28 -17.32
CA ASP A 80 -22.00 0.94 -17.33
C ASP A 80 -20.77 0.81 -16.40
N PHE A 81 -20.07 1.93 -16.11
CA PHE A 81 -18.80 1.93 -15.40
C PHE A 81 -18.72 3.02 -14.33
N VAL A 82 -17.92 2.73 -13.32
CA VAL A 82 -17.48 3.69 -12.30
C VAL A 82 -15.96 3.70 -12.24
N TRP A 83 -15.37 4.90 -12.22
CA TRP A 83 -13.92 5.09 -12.00
C TRP A 83 -13.68 5.55 -10.57
N VAL A 84 -12.90 4.77 -9.87
CA VAL A 84 -12.58 5.00 -8.47
C VAL A 84 -11.09 5.25 -8.31
N GLU A 85 -10.72 6.33 -7.64
CA GLU A 85 -9.35 6.56 -7.19
C GLU A 85 -9.22 6.13 -5.74
N SER A 86 -8.17 5.35 -5.44
CA SER A 86 -7.79 4.99 -4.08
C SER A 86 -6.32 5.30 -3.84
N GLN A 87 -6.01 5.81 -2.65
CA GLN A 87 -4.64 6.08 -2.25
C GLN A 87 -3.89 4.80 -1.90
N ALA A 88 -2.57 4.82 -2.10
CA ALA A 88 -1.71 3.63 -2.03
C ALA A 88 -1.69 2.93 -0.65
N GLY A 89 -1.91 3.65 0.43
CA GLY A 89 -1.91 3.13 1.80
C GLY A 89 -3.25 2.57 2.27
N GLU A 90 -4.33 2.66 1.47
CA GLU A 90 -5.60 2.02 1.81
C GLU A 90 -5.43 0.50 1.91
N ASN A 91 -6.08 -0.12 2.92
CA ASN A 91 -6.14 -1.57 3.00
C ASN A 91 -6.96 -2.11 1.83
N TRP A 92 -6.43 -3.12 1.14
CA TRP A 92 -7.08 -3.67 -0.05
C TRP A 92 -8.46 -4.26 0.25
N HIS A 93 -8.58 -5.09 1.28
CA HIS A 93 -9.87 -5.72 1.62
C HIS A 93 -10.93 -4.67 2.00
N GLU A 94 -10.56 -3.68 2.81
CA GLU A 94 -11.44 -2.58 3.18
C GLU A 94 -11.86 -1.74 1.96
N PHE A 95 -10.98 -1.60 0.98
CA PHE A 95 -11.31 -0.94 -0.28
C PHE A 95 -12.32 -1.75 -1.09
N VAL A 96 -12.13 -3.08 -1.20
CA VAL A 96 -13.10 -3.99 -1.85
C VAL A 96 -14.46 -3.92 -1.15
N LEU A 97 -14.51 -3.97 0.18
CA LEU A 97 -15.76 -3.84 0.93
C LEU A 97 -16.44 -2.49 0.67
N TRP A 98 -15.65 -1.42 0.56
CA TRP A 98 -16.19 -0.11 0.25
C TRP A 98 -16.82 -0.07 -1.16
N THR A 99 -16.21 -0.70 -2.19
CA THR A 99 -16.82 -0.80 -3.54
C THR A 99 -18.12 -1.62 -3.51
N ILE A 100 -18.14 -2.75 -2.82
CA ILE A 100 -19.33 -3.58 -2.67
C ILE A 100 -20.47 -2.80 -2.00
N ASN A 101 -20.19 -2.03 -0.96
CA ASN A 101 -21.18 -1.21 -0.26
C ASN A 101 -21.74 -0.04 -1.10
N GLN A 102 -21.09 0.26 -2.23
CA GLN A 102 -21.58 1.21 -3.24
C GLN A 102 -22.28 0.51 -4.41
N ASP A 103 -22.49 -0.81 -4.34
CA ASP A 103 -23.00 -1.65 -5.43
C ASP A 103 -22.10 -1.62 -6.69
N PHE A 104 -20.78 -1.42 -6.52
CA PHE A 104 -19.81 -1.46 -7.61
C PHE A 104 -19.20 -2.86 -7.73
N GLY A 105 -19.43 -3.53 -8.87
CA GLY A 105 -18.85 -4.83 -9.17
C GLY A 105 -17.46 -4.75 -9.80
N GLY A 106 -16.76 -5.90 -9.81
CA GLY A 106 -15.48 -6.10 -10.49
C GLY A 106 -14.29 -6.41 -9.58
N LEU A 107 -14.38 -6.10 -8.28
CA LEU A 107 -13.31 -6.36 -7.31
C LEU A 107 -13.66 -7.45 -6.28
N GLU A 108 -14.91 -7.87 -6.20
CA GLU A 108 -15.45 -8.75 -5.15
C GLU A 108 -14.72 -10.08 -5.02
N ASN A 109 -14.28 -10.67 -6.13
CA ASN A 109 -13.54 -11.94 -6.14
C ASN A 109 -12.15 -11.83 -5.51
N MET A 110 -11.59 -10.63 -5.46
CA MET A 110 -10.26 -10.37 -4.88
C MET A 110 -10.32 -9.91 -3.43
N SER A 111 -11.48 -10.04 -2.79
CA SER A 111 -11.66 -9.81 -1.36
C SER A 111 -10.73 -10.70 -0.53
N LEU A 112 -10.35 -10.24 0.67
CA LEU A 112 -9.47 -10.95 1.62
C LEU A 112 -8.02 -11.17 1.15
N ILE A 113 -7.62 -10.75 -0.04
CA ILE A 113 -6.20 -10.72 -0.40
C ILE A 113 -5.49 -9.70 0.51
N PRO A 114 -4.45 -10.10 1.25
CA PRO A 114 -3.77 -9.19 2.16
C PRO A 114 -2.94 -8.14 1.43
N GLY A 115 -2.78 -6.99 2.03
CA GLY A 115 -1.94 -5.89 1.53
C GLY A 115 -2.68 -4.57 1.37
N ASN A 116 -1.99 -3.61 0.78
CA ASN A 116 -2.51 -2.27 0.52
C ASN A 116 -2.77 -2.07 -0.99
N VAL A 117 -3.67 -1.15 -1.32
CA VAL A 117 -4.05 -0.84 -2.71
C VAL A 117 -2.82 -0.55 -3.59
N GLY A 118 -1.87 0.25 -3.14
CA GLY A 118 -0.69 0.61 -3.93
C GLY A 118 0.25 -0.55 -4.27
N THR A 119 0.13 -1.70 -3.59
CA THR A 119 0.93 -2.90 -3.88
C THR A 119 0.23 -3.87 -4.83
N THR A 120 -1.05 -3.69 -5.08
CA THR A 120 -1.84 -4.64 -5.89
C THR A 120 -1.38 -4.73 -7.34
N PRO A 121 -1.08 -3.63 -8.06
CA PRO A 121 -0.59 -3.73 -9.43
C PRO A 121 0.84 -4.28 -9.51
N VAL A 122 1.69 -4.03 -8.50
CA VAL A 122 3.06 -4.55 -8.46
C VAL A 122 3.08 -6.08 -8.42
N GLN A 123 2.12 -6.68 -7.72
CA GLN A 123 2.00 -8.12 -7.55
C GLN A 123 1.01 -8.75 -8.53
N ASN A 124 0.30 -7.93 -9.32
CA ASN A 124 -0.83 -8.36 -10.15
C ASN A 124 -1.73 -9.32 -9.38
N ILE A 125 -2.26 -8.89 -8.24
CA ILE A 125 -3.10 -9.73 -7.39
C ILE A 125 -4.28 -10.27 -8.18
N GLY A 126 -4.71 -11.48 -7.84
CA GLY A 126 -5.85 -12.11 -8.48
C GLY A 126 -6.39 -13.27 -7.67
N ALA A 127 -7.68 -13.57 -7.87
CA ALA A 127 -8.35 -14.71 -7.28
C ALA A 127 -9.58 -15.08 -8.12
N TYR A 128 -9.88 -16.37 -8.18
CA TYR A 128 -11.07 -16.91 -8.85
C TYR A 128 -11.20 -16.45 -10.32
N GLY A 129 -10.07 -16.37 -11.03
CA GLY A 129 -10.04 -16.00 -12.45
C GLY A 129 -10.11 -14.50 -12.75
N THR A 130 -10.12 -13.65 -11.73
CA THR A 130 -10.07 -12.19 -11.85
C THR A 130 -8.70 -11.69 -11.40
N GLU A 131 -8.09 -10.81 -12.16
CA GLU A 131 -6.82 -10.15 -11.82
C GLU A 131 -6.98 -8.63 -11.77
N ILE A 132 -6.18 -7.96 -10.95
CA ILE A 132 -6.26 -6.49 -10.82
C ILE A 132 -6.03 -5.78 -12.17
N LYS A 133 -5.22 -6.33 -13.05
CA LYS A 133 -4.97 -5.76 -14.39
C LYS A 133 -6.25 -5.59 -15.22
N ASP A 134 -7.30 -6.38 -14.93
CA ASP A 134 -8.56 -6.35 -15.67
C ASP A 134 -9.40 -5.10 -15.32
N THR A 135 -9.13 -4.49 -14.17
CA THR A 135 -9.86 -3.33 -13.65
C THR A 135 -8.98 -2.11 -13.38
N PHE A 136 -7.65 -2.28 -13.43
CA PHE A 136 -6.69 -1.21 -13.17
C PHE A 136 -6.45 -0.36 -14.44
N ILE A 137 -6.48 0.96 -14.29
CA ILE A 137 -6.29 1.89 -15.42
C ILE A 137 -4.95 2.62 -15.30
N SER A 138 -4.63 3.19 -14.13
CA SER A 138 -3.40 3.95 -13.90
C SER A 138 -3.01 4.02 -12.41
#